data_b17768fe1ce525c901bd5961a7417d40
#
_entry.id   b17768fe1ce525c901bd5961a7417d40
#
_cell.length_a   1.000
_cell.length_b   1.000
_cell.length_c   1.000
_cell.angle_alpha   90.00
_cell.angle_beta   90.00
_cell.angle_gamma   90.00
#
_symmetry.space_group_name_H-M   'P 1'
#
loop_
_entity.id
_entity.type
_entity.pdbx_description
1 polymer ?
#
loop_
_entity_poly.entity_id
_entity_poly.type
_entity_poly.pdbx_seq_one_letter_code
_entity_poly.pdbx_strand_id
1 'polypeptide(L)'
;VLDVILNEYPSLEDERDEEGRTCLSFAASIGFYEGVCNLLDRSTKNVYVCDEDGSFPIHTAAENGHIKIVKEILKRCPHSKHMLNKLGQNVLHIAAKIGKQNLVKSLMRRDDTKHLGVGQDVDGNTPLHLAVLNWRYRSIGTLASDVKILKLRNDNGLTARGIAESMVKPNYIFNE
;
A
#
# COMPACT_ATOMS: atom_id res chain seq x y z
N VAL A 1 -25.41 11.17 10.18
CA VAL A 1 -25.95 9.82 10.50
C VAL A 1 -24.89 8.99 11.21
N LEU A 2 -23.66 8.83 10.66
CA LEU A 2 -22.59 8.05 11.28
C LEU A 2 -22.30 8.51 12.71
N ASP A 3 -22.15 9.82 12.93
CA ASP A 3 -21.86 10.39 14.26
C ASP A 3 -22.97 10.10 15.29
N VAL A 4 -24.23 10.12 14.85
CA VAL A 4 -25.36 9.80 15.74
C VAL A 4 -25.29 8.35 16.20
N ILE A 5 -25.04 7.41 15.27
CA ILE A 5 -24.94 5.99 15.59
C ILE A 5 -23.76 5.73 16.53
N LEU A 6 -22.58 6.28 16.22
CA LEU A 6 -21.40 6.07 17.03
C LEU A 6 -21.41 6.78 18.38
N ASN A 7 -22.24 7.82 18.53
CA ASN A 7 -22.47 8.45 19.85
C ASN A 7 -23.34 7.57 20.75
N GLU A 8 -24.35 6.91 20.17
CA GLU A 8 -25.21 5.98 20.91
C GLU A 8 -24.54 4.64 21.18
N TYR A 9 -23.72 4.18 20.23
CA TYR A 9 -23.04 2.86 20.26
C TYR A 9 -21.54 2.99 19.99
N PRO A 10 -20.76 3.54 20.95
CA PRO A 10 -19.31 3.77 20.74
C PRO A 10 -18.52 2.49 20.47
N SER A 11 -18.97 1.35 20.97
CA SER A 11 -18.31 0.04 20.76
C SER A 11 -18.24 -0.39 19.29
N LEU A 12 -19.18 0.09 18.45
CA LEU A 12 -19.21 -0.24 17.02
C LEU A 12 -17.94 0.22 16.28
N GLU A 13 -17.20 1.20 16.79
CA GLU A 13 -15.93 1.62 16.18
C GLU A 13 -14.89 0.49 16.16
N ASP A 14 -14.95 -0.41 17.15
CA ASP A 14 -13.98 -1.47 17.39
C ASP A 14 -14.45 -2.83 16.89
N GLU A 15 -15.71 -2.94 16.51
CA GLU A 15 -16.25 -4.17 15.93
C GLU A 15 -15.62 -4.45 14.57
N ARG A 16 -15.50 -5.74 14.28
CA ARG A 16 -14.89 -6.22 13.03
C ARG A 16 -15.92 -6.97 12.20
N ASP A 17 -15.83 -6.77 10.89
CA ASP A 17 -16.61 -7.57 9.93
C ASP A 17 -16.01 -8.97 9.70
N GLU A 18 -16.58 -9.72 8.77
CA GLU A 18 -16.17 -11.09 8.43
C GLU A 18 -14.72 -11.16 7.90
N GLU A 19 -14.16 -10.06 7.35
CA GLU A 19 -12.77 -9.96 6.91
C GLU A 19 -11.84 -9.38 8.00
N GLY A 20 -12.35 -9.20 9.21
CA GLY A 20 -11.59 -8.65 10.35
C GLY A 20 -11.36 -7.14 10.26
N ARG A 21 -12.06 -6.42 9.37
CA ARG A 21 -11.90 -4.97 9.18
C ARG A 21 -12.70 -4.20 10.22
N THR A 22 -12.09 -3.14 10.77
CA THR A 22 -12.80 -2.15 11.56
C THR A 22 -13.63 -1.21 10.67
N CYS A 23 -14.53 -0.44 11.26
CA CYS A 23 -15.28 0.61 10.54
C CYS A 23 -14.37 1.57 9.76
N LEU A 24 -13.18 1.92 10.31
CA LEU A 24 -12.20 2.76 9.64
C LEU A 24 -11.61 2.06 8.40
N SER A 25 -11.24 0.79 8.51
CA SER A 25 -10.70 0.00 7.39
C SER A 25 -11.73 -0.15 6.27
N PHE A 26 -12.98 -0.44 6.63
CA PHE A 26 -14.07 -0.54 5.68
C PHE A 26 -14.35 0.81 4.98
N ALA A 27 -14.48 1.91 5.73
CA ALA A 27 -14.65 3.24 5.15
C ALA A 27 -13.49 3.62 4.21
N ALA A 28 -12.25 3.24 4.57
CA ALA A 28 -11.07 3.44 3.75
C ALA A 28 -11.09 2.61 2.46
N SER A 29 -11.63 1.38 2.51
CA SER A 29 -11.72 0.48 1.34
C SER A 29 -12.71 0.97 0.29
N ILE A 30 -13.85 1.53 0.71
CA ILE A 30 -14.90 2.03 -0.20
C ILE A 30 -14.70 3.49 -0.62
N GLY A 31 -13.70 4.18 -0.06
CA GLY A 31 -13.40 5.57 -0.41
C GLY A 31 -14.29 6.60 0.28
N PHE A 32 -14.93 6.26 1.39
CA PHE A 32 -15.79 7.17 2.15
C PHE A 32 -14.97 8.16 2.96
N TYR A 33 -14.46 9.20 2.28
CA TYR A 33 -13.54 10.19 2.85
C TYR A 33 -14.08 10.89 4.10
N GLU A 34 -15.35 11.35 4.05
CA GLU A 34 -15.99 12.03 5.21
C GLU A 34 -16.12 11.10 6.41
N GLY A 35 -16.49 9.84 6.17
CA GLY A 35 -16.55 8.82 7.23
C GLY A 35 -15.18 8.57 7.85
N VAL A 36 -14.12 8.47 7.03
CA VAL A 36 -12.74 8.36 7.53
C VAL A 36 -12.35 9.56 8.37
N CYS A 37 -12.65 10.79 7.95
CA CYS A 37 -12.35 12.00 8.71
C CYS A 37 -13.07 11.97 10.08
N ASN A 38 -14.36 11.66 10.09
CA ASN A 38 -15.16 11.61 11.32
C ASN A 38 -14.62 10.55 12.30
N LEU A 39 -14.30 9.35 11.79
CA LEU A 39 -13.72 8.29 12.62
C LEU A 39 -12.36 8.70 13.20
N LEU A 40 -11.51 9.36 12.41
CA LEU A 40 -10.20 9.86 12.84
C LEU A 40 -10.31 11.02 13.84
N ASP A 41 -11.37 11.84 13.78
CA ASP A 41 -11.66 12.90 14.75
C ASP A 41 -12.03 12.32 16.11
N ARG A 42 -12.68 11.16 16.13
CA ARG A 42 -13.07 10.45 17.36
C ARG A 42 -11.89 9.68 17.97
N SER A 43 -11.20 8.89 17.15
CA SER A 43 -10.07 8.08 17.61
C SER A 43 -9.13 7.71 16.45
N THR A 44 -7.82 7.76 16.73
CA THR A 44 -6.79 7.31 15.79
C THR A 44 -6.33 5.88 16.05
N LYS A 45 -6.83 5.21 17.10
CA LYS A 45 -6.37 3.84 17.46
C LYS A 45 -6.57 2.84 16.34
N ASN A 46 -7.68 2.91 15.63
CA ASN A 46 -8.04 1.97 14.56
C ASN A 46 -7.21 2.13 13.28
N VAL A 47 -6.38 3.19 13.17
CA VAL A 47 -5.36 3.32 12.11
C VAL A 47 -4.32 2.19 12.21
N TYR A 48 -4.08 1.70 13.42
CA TYR A 48 -3.06 0.69 13.73
C TYR A 48 -3.65 -0.72 13.96
N VAL A 49 -4.90 -0.91 13.59
CA VAL A 49 -5.58 -2.21 13.64
C VAL A 49 -5.64 -2.78 12.23
N CYS A 50 -5.09 -3.98 12.05
CA CYS A 50 -5.11 -4.69 10.77
C CYS A 50 -6.29 -5.65 10.67
N ASP A 51 -6.67 -5.99 9.45
CA ASP A 51 -7.61 -7.05 9.10
C ASP A 51 -6.95 -8.44 9.15
N GLU A 52 -7.68 -9.48 8.71
CA GLU A 52 -7.19 -10.86 8.70
C GLU A 52 -5.98 -11.07 7.79
N ASP A 53 -5.82 -10.28 6.72
CA ASP A 53 -4.66 -10.31 5.83
C ASP A 53 -3.48 -9.49 6.35
N GLY A 54 -3.64 -8.87 7.53
CA GLY A 54 -2.65 -7.96 8.12
C GLY A 54 -2.62 -6.59 7.45
N SER A 55 -3.63 -6.26 6.62
CA SER A 55 -3.72 -4.96 5.99
C SER A 55 -4.32 -3.92 6.94
N PHE A 56 -3.64 -2.79 7.06
CA PHE A 56 -4.10 -1.63 7.82
C PHE A 56 -4.96 -0.71 6.95
N PRO A 57 -5.76 0.22 7.51
CA PRO A 57 -6.58 1.14 6.74
C PRO A 57 -5.85 1.89 5.62
N ILE A 58 -4.56 2.20 5.82
CA ILE A 58 -3.73 2.85 4.79
C ILE A 58 -3.46 1.92 3.60
N HIS A 59 -3.33 0.59 3.82
CA HIS A 59 -3.13 -0.40 2.77
C HIS A 59 -4.41 -0.58 1.95
N THR A 60 -5.56 -0.74 2.61
CA THR A 60 -6.86 -0.89 1.93
C THR A 60 -7.23 0.35 1.11
N ALA A 61 -6.96 1.56 1.65
CA ALA A 61 -7.11 2.79 0.89
C ALA A 61 -6.19 2.86 -0.34
N ALA A 62 -4.94 2.39 -0.21
CA ALA A 62 -3.97 2.38 -1.32
C ALA A 62 -4.35 1.38 -2.40
N GLU A 63 -4.78 0.18 -2.04
CA GLU A 63 -5.22 -0.88 -2.93
C GLU A 63 -6.37 -0.40 -3.83
N ASN A 64 -7.35 0.27 -3.25
CA ASN A 64 -8.50 0.82 -3.98
C ASN A 64 -8.19 2.17 -4.67
N GLY A 65 -7.04 2.78 -4.39
CA GLY A 65 -6.59 4.01 -5.04
C GLY A 65 -7.17 5.29 -4.44
N HIS A 66 -7.63 5.26 -3.20
CA HIS A 66 -8.22 6.40 -2.49
C HIS A 66 -7.14 7.35 -1.94
N ILE A 67 -6.48 8.08 -2.85
CA ILE A 67 -5.32 8.95 -2.55
C ILE A 67 -5.63 9.98 -1.46
N LYS A 68 -6.83 10.55 -1.46
CA LYS A 68 -7.24 11.54 -0.44
C LYS A 68 -7.21 10.93 0.95
N ILE A 69 -7.70 9.68 1.09
CA ILE A 69 -7.73 8.95 2.36
C ILE A 69 -6.30 8.61 2.81
N VAL A 70 -5.46 8.07 1.92
CA VAL A 70 -4.04 7.81 2.24
C VAL A 70 -3.34 9.07 2.74
N LYS A 71 -3.56 10.22 2.08
CA LYS A 71 -2.98 11.50 2.50
C LYS A 71 -3.50 11.96 3.86
N GLU A 72 -4.78 11.79 4.13
CA GLU A 72 -5.40 12.18 5.39
C GLU A 72 -4.89 11.31 6.55
N ILE A 73 -4.81 10.00 6.35
CA ILE A 73 -4.22 9.07 7.33
C ILE A 73 -2.76 9.45 7.62
N LEU A 74 -1.93 9.68 6.59
CA LEU A 74 -0.54 10.10 6.76
C LEU A 74 -0.39 11.46 7.46
N LYS A 75 -1.32 12.38 7.23
CA LYS A 75 -1.33 13.71 7.85
C LYS A 75 -1.63 13.63 9.35
N ARG A 76 -2.65 12.87 9.75
CA ARG A 76 -3.09 12.74 11.14
C ARG A 76 -2.26 11.74 11.92
N CYS A 77 -1.84 10.66 11.27
CA CYS A 77 -1.11 9.55 11.85
C CYS A 77 0.18 9.27 11.06
N PRO A 78 1.23 10.11 11.17
CA PRO A 78 2.45 9.98 10.35
C PRO A 78 3.18 8.63 10.50
N HIS A 79 3.05 7.97 11.65
CA HIS A 79 3.64 6.65 11.87
C HIS A 79 2.99 5.54 11.05
N SER A 80 1.77 5.74 10.52
CA SER A 80 1.09 4.76 9.67
C SER A 80 1.88 4.40 8.40
N LYS A 81 2.79 5.27 7.95
CA LYS A 81 3.71 4.99 6.82
C LYS A 81 4.61 3.77 7.04
N HIS A 82 4.87 3.42 8.30
CA HIS A 82 5.74 2.29 8.67
C HIS A 82 4.97 0.96 8.83
N MET A 83 3.64 0.97 8.69
CA MET A 83 2.85 -0.25 8.78
C MET A 83 3.18 -1.18 7.61
N LEU A 84 3.34 -2.47 7.95
CA LEU A 84 3.60 -3.54 6.99
C LEU A 84 2.50 -4.59 7.14
N ASN A 85 1.95 -5.08 6.04
CA ASN A 85 1.01 -6.20 6.05
C ASN A 85 1.74 -7.54 6.33
N LYS A 86 1.03 -8.67 6.33
CA LYS A 86 1.62 -10.00 6.55
C LYS A 86 2.70 -10.37 5.53
N LEU A 87 2.70 -9.74 4.36
CA LEU A 87 3.72 -9.94 3.32
C LEU A 87 4.91 -8.98 3.47
N GLY A 88 5.01 -8.20 4.56
CA GLY A 88 6.06 -7.20 4.73
C GLY A 88 5.92 -5.99 3.81
N GLN A 89 4.75 -5.78 3.21
CA GLN A 89 4.51 -4.73 2.23
C GLN A 89 4.03 -3.44 2.91
N ASN A 90 4.68 -2.31 2.60
CA ASN A 90 4.22 -0.98 2.96
C ASN A 90 3.21 -0.43 1.92
N VAL A 91 2.64 0.73 2.20
CA VAL A 91 1.65 1.40 1.34
C VAL A 91 2.14 1.62 -0.11
N LEU A 92 3.46 1.85 -0.32
CA LEU A 92 4.02 2.05 -1.64
C LEU A 92 4.16 0.74 -2.43
N HIS A 93 4.43 -0.39 -1.76
CA HIS A 93 4.37 -1.72 -2.37
C HIS A 93 2.98 -2.00 -2.95
N ILE A 94 1.94 -1.78 -2.15
CA ILE A 94 0.55 -1.99 -2.58
C ILE A 94 0.21 -1.08 -3.77
N ALA A 95 0.50 0.22 -3.67
CA ALA A 95 0.23 1.18 -4.74
C ALA A 95 0.96 0.80 -6.05
N ALA A 96 2.20 0.33 -5.96
CA ALA A 96 3.02 -0.10 -7.09
C ALA A 96 2.50 -1.39 -7.72
N LYS A 97 2.20 -2.41 -6.90
CA LYS A 97 1.65 -3.72 -7.31
C LYS A 97 0.34 -3.56 -8.09
N ILE A 98 -0.58 -2.75 -7.58
CA ILE A 98 -1.90 -2.51 -8.22
C ILE A 98 -1.79 -1.54 -9.41
N GLY A 99 -0.75 -0.71 -9.45
CA GLY A 99 -0.54 0.26 -10.53
C GLY A 99 -1.24 1.61 -10.32
N LYS A 100 -1.45 2.02 -9.06
CA LYS A 100 -2.06 3.32 -8.71
C LYS A 100 -1.04 4.45 -8.89
N GLN A 101 -0.73 4.77 -10.16
CA GLN A 101 0.33 5.71 -10.54
C GLN A 101 0.31 7.04 -9.80
N ASN A 102 -0.88 7.65 -9.66
CA ASN A 102 -0.99 8.95 -8.99
C ASN A 102 -0.63 8.87 -7.51
N LEU A 103 -0.95 7.73 -6.85
CA LEU A 103 -0.56 7.48 -5.48
C LEU A 103 0.95 7.24 -5.38
N VAL A 104 1.53 6.41 -6.25
CA VAL A 104 2.98 6.19 -6.35
C VAL A 104 3.71 7.52 -6.52
N LYS A 105 3.29 8.36 -7.47
CA LYS A 105 3.87 9.71 -7.65
C LYS A 105 3.75 10.58 -6.40
N SER A 106 2.59 10.54 -5.74
CA SER A 106 2.36 11.33 -4.53
C SER A 106 3.30 10.92 -3.40
N LEU A 107 3.47 9.61 -3.18
CA LEU A 107 4.34 9.06 -2.13
C LEU A 107 5.83 9.30 -2.42
N MET A 108 6.26 9.15 -3.68
CA MET A 108 7.66 9.36 -4.09
C MET A 108 8.10 10.82 -4.08
N ARG A 109 7.16 11.77 -4.18
CA ARG A 109 7.48 13.21 -4.13
C ARG A 109 7.61 13.77 -2.72
N ARG A 110 7.11 13.08 -1.72
CA ARG A 110 7.14 13.54 -0.32
C ARG A 110 8.42 13.07 0.34
N ASP A 111 9.13 13.97 1.00
CA ASP A 111 10.39 13.67 1.70
C ASP A 111 10.21 12.64 2.83
N ASP A 112 9.03 12.64 3.47
CA ASP A 112 8.71 11.75 4.58
C ASP A 112 8.25 10.34 4.16
N THR A 113 7.99 10.10 2.87
CA THR A 113 7.53 8.78 2.36
C THR A 113 8.36 8.23 1.19
N LYS A 114 9.18 9.04 0.52
CA LYS A 114 10.01 8.56 -0.61
C LYS A 114 10.94 7.40 -0.26
N HIS A 115 11.42 7.34 1.00
CA HIS A 115 12.26 6.24 1.50
C HIS A 115 11.57 4.87 1.49
N LEU A 116 10.23 4.83 1.44
CA LEU A 116 9.47 3.57 1.34
C LEU A 116 9.79 2.80 0.05
N GLY A 117 10.31 3.49 -0.97
CA GLY A 117 10.70 2.88 -2.25
C GLY A 117 11.84 1.88 -2.16
N VAL A 118 12.69 1.97 -1.14
CA VAL A 118 13.81 1.03 -0.90
C VAL A 118 13.43 -0.10 0.07
N GLY A 119 12.22 -0.05 0.66
CA GLY A 119 11.72 -1.14 1.52
C GLY A 119 11.61 -2.44 0.72
N GLN A 120 11.83 -3.56 1.40
CA GLN A 120 11.71 -4.90 0.83
C GLN A 120 10.63 -5.67 1.57
N ASP A 121 9.83 -6.43 0.84
CA ASP A 121 8.83 -7.34 1.41
C ASP A 121 9.46 -8.69 1.83
N VAL A 122 8.64 -9.66 2.23
CA VAL A 122 9.12 -10.97 2.71
C VAL A 122 9.89 -11.79 1.66
N ASP A 123 9.78 -11.45 0.38
CA ASP A 123 10.54 -12.08 -0.73
C ASP A 123 11.71 -11.20 -1.19
N GLY A 124 12.05 -10.16 -0.43
CA GLY A 124 13.05 -9.17 -0.79
C GLY A 124 12.63 -8.22 -1.90
N ASN A 125 11.37 -8.24 -2.35
CA ASN A 125 10.91 -7.39 -3.43
C ASN A 125 10.69 -5.95 -2.94
N THR A 126 11.21 -4.98 -3.69
CA THR A 126 10.87 -3.56 -3.51
C THR A 126 9.56 -3.23 -4.26
N PRO A 127 8.94 -2.06 -4.03
CA PRO A 127 7.82 -1.59 -4.83
C PRO A 127 8.07 -1.64 -6.35
N LEU A 128 9.32 -1.39 -6.79
CA LEU A 128 9.69 -1.48 -8.21
C LEU A 128 9.65 -2.93 -8.73
N HIS A 129 10.14 -3.91 -7.96
CA HIS A 129 10.03 -5.32 -8.32
C HIS A 129 8.56 -5.73 -8.51
N LEU A 130 7.68 -5.34 -7.55
CA LEU A 130 6.25 -5.64 -7.65
C LEU A 130 5.58 -4.95 -8.83
N ALA A 131 5.96 -3.71 -9.16
CA ALA A 131 5.46 -3.03 -10.33
C ALA A 131 5.83 -3.76 -11.63
N VAL A 132 7.07 -4.27 -11.73
CA VAL A 132 7.54 -5.06 -12.88
C VAL A 132 6.81 -6.40 -12.97
N LEU A 133 6.76 -7.16 -11.88
CA LEU A 133 6.07 -8.46 -11.81
C LEU A 133 4.59 -8.36 -12.22
N ASN A 134 3.95 -7.23 -11.96
CA ASN A 134 2.54 -6.99 -12.29
C ASN A 134 2.33 -6.11 -13.54
N TRP A 135 3.36 -5.88 -14.37
CA TRP A 135 3.28 -5.12 -15.64
C TRP A 135 2.76 -3.68 -15.47
N ARG A 136 3.08 -3.00 -14.35
CA ARG A 136 2.61 -1.65 -14.02
C ARG A 136 3.55 -0.58 -14.57
N TYR A 137 3.72 -0.52 -15.91
CA TYR A 137 4.73 0.32 -16.59
C TYR A 137 4.73 1.80 -16.17
N ARG A 138 3.56 2.39 -15.86
CA ARG A 138 3.49 3.78 -15.39
C ARG A 138 4.09 3.96 -13.98
N SER A 139 3.87 2.99 -13.11
CA SER A 139 4.50 2.96 -11.78
C SER A 139 5.98 2.68 -11.89
N ILE A 140 6.40 1.78 -12.81
CA ILE A 140 7.81 1.48 -13.11
C ILE A 140 8.54 2.77 -13.46
N GLY A 141 8.04 3.57 -14.41
CA GLY A 141 8.68 4.82 -14.82
C GLY A 141 8.86 5.82 -13.69
N THR A 142 7.92 5.86 -12.72
CA THR A 142 8.04 6.75 -11.55
C THR A 142 9.08 6.24 -10.56
N LEU A 143 9.09 4.93 -10.26
CA LEU A 143 10.00 4.31 -9.29
C LEU A 143 11.43 4.20 -9.82
N ALA A 144 11.58 3.93 -11.11
CA ALA A 144 12.89 3.80 -11.78
C ALA A 144 13.65 5.14 -11.91
N SER A 145 13.03 6.27 -11.58
CA SER A 145 13.74 7.56 -11.52
C SER A 145 14.73 7.66 -10.34
N ASP A 146 14.60 6.81 -9.32
CA ASP A 146 15.54 6.73 -8.21
C ASP A 146 16.58 5.61 -8.46
N VAL A 147 17.83 6.03 -8.68
CA VAL A 147 18.97 5.12 -8.95
C VAL A 147 19.21 4.12 -7.81
N LYS A 148 18.88 4.48 -6.57
CA LYS A 148 19.03 3.58 -5.42
C LYS A 148 18.11 2.37 -5.56
N ILE A 149 16.85 2.60 -5.94
CA ILE A 149 15.84 1.54 -6.11
C ILE A 149 16.23 0.58 -7.23
N LEU A 150 16.81 1.10 -8.33
CA LEU A 150 17.22 0.29 -9.50
C LEU A 150 18.27 -0.77 -9.18
N LYS A 151 19.10 -0.55 -8.16
CA LYS A 151 20.23 -1.43 -7.80
C LYS A 151 19.87 -2.53 -6.83
N LEU A 152 18.70 -2.44 -6.20
CA LEU A 152 18.29 -3.40 -5.19
C LEU A 152 17.96 -4.75 -5.84
N ARG A 153 18.28 -5.81 -5.11
CA ARG A 153 18.01 -7.20 -5.50
C ARG A 153 17.01 -7.81 -4.52
N ASN A 154 16.11 -8.63 -5.01
CA ASN A 154 15.25 -9.45 -4.18
C ASN A 154 15.99 -10.71 -3.68
N ASP A 155 15.33 -11.57 -2.93
CA ASP A 155 15.92 -12.79 -2.35
C ASP A 155 16.36 -13.80 -3.41
N ASN A 156 15.84 -13.72 -4.62
CA ASN A 156 16.32 -14.49 -5.79
C ASN A 156 17.57 -13.87 -6.46
N GLY A 157 18.15 -12.82 -5.88
CA GLY A 157 19.31 -12.12 -6.41
C GLY A 157 19.03 -11.25 -7.65
N LEU A 158 17.77 -11.07 -8.03
CA LEU A 158 17.34 -10.34 -9.23
C LEU A 158 17.05 -8.88 -8.92
N THR A 159 17.51 -7.97 -9.78
CA THR A 159 17.01 -6.60 -9.82
C THR A 159 15.66 -6.56 -10.55
N ALA A 160 14.90 -5.49 -10.39
CA ALA A 160 13.66 -5.29 -11.14
C ALA A 160 13.87 -5.35 -12.67
N ARG A 161 15.02 -4.85 -13.15
CA ARG A 161 15.42 -4.99 -14.56
C ARG A 161 15.67 -6.46 -14.95
N GLY A 162 16.39 -7.22 -14.12
CA GLY A 162 16.64 -8.65 -14.36
C GLY A 162 15.34 -9.45 -14.46
N ILE A 163 14.35 -9.13 -13.61
CA ILE A 163 13.00 -9.72 -13.72
C ILE A 163 12.36 -9.36 -15.07
N ALA A 164 12.36 -8.08 -15.46
CA ALA A 164 11.77 -7.66 -16.73
C ALA A 164 12.42 -8.37 -17.92
N GLU A 165 13.75 -8.52 -17.94
CA GLU A 165 14.49 -9.23 -18.98
C GLU A 165 14.12 -10.72 -19.03
N SER A 166 13.93 -11.38 -17.89
CA SER A 166 13.51 -12.78 -17.83
C SER A 166 12.07 -12.99 -18.32
N MET A 167 11.18 -12.02 -18.07
CA MET A 167 9.77 -12.10 -18.52
C MET A 167 9.62 -11.90 -20.04
N VAL A 168 10.56 -11.18 -20.68
CA VAL A 168 10.49 -10.87 -22.13
C VAL A 168 11.21 -11.91 -22.96
N LYS A 169 12.19 -12.64 -22.39
CA LYS A 169 12.88 -13.73 -23.13
C LYS A 169 11.88 -14.87 -23.37
N PRO A 170 11.55 -15.19 -24.65
CA PRO A 170 10.78 -16.40 -24.93
C PRO A 170 11.61 -17.59 -24.48
N ASN A 171 10.98 -18.52 -23.77
CA ASN A 171 11.56 -19.84 -23.52
C ASN A 171 11.68 -20.58 -24.87
N TYR A 172 12.72 -20.30 -25.62
CA TYR A 172 13.14 -21.22 -26.67
C TYR A 172 13.75 -22.46 -26.00
N ILE A 173 12.87 -23.34 -25.52
CA ILE A 173 13.28 -24.73 -25.32
C ILE A 173 13.37 -25.31 -26.71
N PHE A 174 14.60 -25.34 -27.26
CA PHE A 174 14.89 -26.22 -28.35
C PHE A 174 14.79 -27.65 -27.80
N ASN A 175 13.71 -28.35 -28.15
CA ASN A 175 13.71 -29.81 -28.10
C ASN A 175 14.67 -30.28 -29.24
N GLU A 176 15.88 -30.68 -28.87
CA GLU A 176 16.68 -31.61 -29.69
C GLU A 176 16.20 -33.04 -29.43
#